data_82b65d9bbd8adaf67e3fc0533e25db91
#
_entry.id   82b65d9bbd8adaf67e3fc0533e25db91
#
_cell.length_a   1.000
_cell.length_b   1.000
_cell.length_c   1.000
_cell.angle_alpha   90.00
_cell.angle_beta   90.00
_cell.angle_gamma   90.00
#
_symmetry.space_group_name_H-M   'P 1'
#
loop_
_entity.id
_entity.type
_entity.pdbx_description
1 polymer ?
#
loop_
_entity_poly.entity_id
_entity_poly.type
_entity_poly.pdbx_seq_one_letter_code
_entity_poly.pdbx_strand_id
1 'polypeptide(L)'
;MPHLNSAAKSLILFLALFIFGTSGYMIIEGWDVIDSMFMTTITLATVGYSEVNKISAEGRIFTVLLIIFGVSLFLYVAGNTMQFLVEGRIRVILGRRKLEKTIAKLSNHFIICGYGRIGRGLCQYLLQKNLKVLIVEKDPERIPIMEADNVPYIIGEANEEENLEKAGIAKAKGLLSVLGSDPDNVFVVLISKQLNPDVFVVARANQEMAKKTLESAGADKVVSPYDLGARRMAHAILRPTVIHFLELAFADRATDIN
;
A
#
# COMPACT_ATOMS: atom_id res chain seq x y z
N MET A 1 6.97 10.46 -0.50
CA MET A 1 7.86 11.24 -1.40
C MET A 1 9.31 11.48 -0.91
N PRO A 2 9.75 11.25 0.34
CA PRO A 2 11.16 11.47 0.75
C PRO A 2 12.17 10.48 0.15
N HIS A 3 11.75 9.30 -0.30
CA HIS A 3 12.67 8.24 -0.74
C HIS A 3 13.05 8.27 -2.24
N LEU A 4 12.25 8.90 -3.10
CA LEU A 4 12.68 9.18 -4.49
C LEU A 4 13.87 10.14 -4.50
N ASN A 5 13.89 11.06 -3.51
CA ASN A 5 15.02 11.96 -3.31
C ASN A 5 16.31 11.24 -2.85
N SER A 6 16.20 10.08 -2.19
CA SER A 6 17.35 9.31 -1.72
C SER A 6 18.07 8.60 -2.87
N ALA A 7 17.35 7.90 -3.75
CA ALA A 7 17.93 7.22 -4.90
C ALA A 7 18.54 8.21 -5.91
N ALA A 8 17.85 9.34 -6.17
CA ALA A 8 18.38 10.39 -7.01
C ALA A 8 19.65 11.04 -6.41
N LYS A 9 19.66 11.29 -5.09
CA LYS A 9 20.85 11.80 -4.39
C LYS A 9 22.02 10.81 -4.47
N SER A 10 21.76 9.51 -4.30
CA SER A 10 22.78 8.47 -4.40
C SER A 10 23.38 8.42 -5.81
N LEU A 11 22.56 8.53 -6.85
CA LEU A 11 23.03 8.56 -8.25
C LEU A 11 23.86 9.81 -8.52
N ILE A 12 23.42 10.97 -8.07
CA ILE A 12 24.16 12.24 -8.23
C ILE A 12 25.51 12.15 -7.52
N LEU A 13 25.54 11.58 -6.31
CA LEU A 13 26.76 11.43 -5.54
C LEU A 13 27.75 10.47 -6.21
N PHE A 14 27.23 9.37 -6.79
CA PHE A 14 28.05 8.44 -7.57
C PHE A 14 28.64 9.09 -8.83
N LEU A 15 27.83 9.85 -9.58
CA LEU A 15 28.29 10.59 -10.75
C LEU A 15 29.32 11.65 -10.38
N ALA A 16 29.13 12.37 -9.30
CA ALA A 16 30.10 13.35 -8.80
C ALA A 16 31.44 12.70 -8.44
N LEU A 17 31.40 11.56 -7.76
CA LEU A 17 32.61 10.79 -7.45
C LEU A 17 33.31 10.27 -8.69
N PHE A 18 32.56 9.80 -9.68
CA PHE A 18 33.12 9.33 -10.95
C PHE A 18 33.83 10.46 -11.73
N ILE A 19 33.18 11.63 -11.80
CA ILE A 19 33.76 12.84 -12.41
C ILE A 19 35.01 13.27 -11.62
N PHE A 20 34.96 13.26 -10.31
CA PHE A 20 36.08 13.61 -9.43
C PHE A 20 37.29 12.68 -9.66
N GLY A 21 37.07 11.35 -9.72
CA GLY A 21 38.12 10.37 -9.99
C GLY A 21 38.75 10.55 -11.34
N THR A 22 37.92 10.70 -12.41
CA THR A 22 38.37 10.93 -13.78
C THR A 22 39.19 12.23 -13.90
N SER A 23 38.67 13.33 -13.38
CA SER A 23 39.33 14.62 -13.39
C SER A 23 40.64 14.60 -12.60
N GLY A 24 40.67 13.86 -11.49
CA GLY A 24 41.87 13.72 -10.68
C GLY A 24 43.02 13.05 -11.44
N TYR A 25 42.78 11.96 -12.13
CA TYR A 25 43.80 11.31 -12.96
C TYR A 25 44.22 12.18 -14.14
N MET A 26 43.30 12.90 -14.79
CA MET A 26 43.66 13.84 -15.86
C MET A 26 44.59 14.96 -15.38
N ILE A 27 44.32 15.49 -14.18
CA ILE A 27 45.10 16.63 -13.64
C ILE A 27 46.45 16.16 -13.08
N ILE A 28 46.47 15.05 -12.34
CA ILE A 28 47.67 14.58 -11.62
C ILE A 28 48.62 13.85 -12.57
N GLU A 29 48.10 12.99 -13.43
CA GLU A 29 48.90 12.14 -14.30
C GLU A 29 48.99 12.66 -15.74
N GLY A 30 48.16 13.65 -16.10
CA GLY A 30 48.12 14.18 -17.48
C GLY A 30 47.56 13.19 -18.50
N TRP A 31 46.81 12.17 -18.04
CA TRP A 31 46.25 11.14 -18.94
C TRP A 31 45.06 11.69 -19.74
N ASP A 32 44.75 11.03 -20.84
CA ASP A 32 43.58 11.37 -21.61
C ASP A 32 42.28 10.98 -20.87
N VAL A 33 41.16 11.44 -21.39
CA VAL A 33 39.84 11.20 -20.76
C VAL A 33 39.52 9.71 -20.69
N ILE A 34 39.89 8.93 -21.73
CA ILE A 34 39.52 7.52 -21.83
C ILE A 34 40.28 6.70 -20.79
N ASP A 35 41.59 6.90 -20.71
CA ASP A 35 42.44 6.20 -19.73
C ASP A 35 42.07 6.57 -18.30
N SER A 36 41.78 7.84 -18.04
CA SER A 36 41.32 8.35 -16.73
C SER A 36 39.95 7.78 -16.32
N MET A 37 39.02 7.72 -17.27
CA MET A 37 37.70 7.08 -17.02
C MET A 37 37.84 5.58 -16.77
N PHE A 38 38.67 4.90 -17.56
CA PHE A 38 38.85 3.46 -17.38
C PHE A 38 39.50 3.15 -16.04
N MET A 39 40.54 3.87 -15.62
CA MET A 39 41.17 3.70 -14.31
C MET A 39 40.22 3.98 -13.18
N THR A 40 39.42 5.04 -13.27
CA THR A 40 38.38 5.37 -12.29
C THR A 40 37.34 4.26 -12.18
N THR A 41 36.89 3.73 -13.33
CA THR A 41 35.91 2.65 -13.39
C THR A 41 36.42 1.39 -12.70
N ILE A 42 37.59 0.90 -13.04
CA ILE A 42 38.13 -0.35 -12.45
C ILE A 42 38.46 -0.21 -10.97
N THR A 43 38.81 1.02 -10.54
CA THR A 43 39.04 1.33 -9.12
C THR A 43 37.74 1.34 -8.31
N LEU A 44 36.73 2.08 -8.76
CA LEU A 44 35.45 2.19 -8.05
C LEU A 44 34.64 0.89 -8.12
N ALA A 45 34.70 0.16 -9.23
CA ALA A 45 34.05 -1.14 -9.37
C ALA A 45 34.81 -2.27 -8.64
N THR A 46 35.91 -1.97 -7.94
CA THR A 46 36.74 -2.93 -7.19
C THR A 46 37.30 -4.08 -8.06
N VAL A 47 37.44 -3.85 -9.36
CA VAL A 47 37.98 -4.85 -10.31
C VAL A 47 39.50 -4.95 -10.20
N GLY A 48 40.21 -3.80 -10.14
CA GLY A 48 41.64 -3.73 -9.84
C GLY A 48 42.51 -4.49 -10.86
N TYR A 49 42.25 -4.36 -12.14
CA TYR A 49 42.97 -5.13 -13.19
C TYR A 49 44.48 -4.88 -13.20
N SER A 50 44.89 -3.65 -13.51
CA SER A 50 46.27 -3.17 -13.50
C SER A 50 46.26 -1.66 -13.70
N GLU A 51 47.39 -1.02 -13.45
CA GLU A 51 47.59 0.39 -13.83
C GLU A 51 47.52 0.53 -15.37
N VAL A 52 46.71 1.51 -15.85
CA VAL A 52 46.56 1.76 -17.31
C VAL A 52 47.85 2.26 -17.89
N ASN A 53 48.49 3.19 -17.21
CA ASN A 53 49.78 3.77 -17.52
C ASN A 53 50.61 3.82 -16.24
N LYS A 54 51.93 4.15 -16.36
CA LYS A 54 52.78 4.34 -15.17
C LYS A 54 52.25 5.46 -14.29
N ILE A 55 51.96 5.17 -13.04
CA ILE A 55 51.44 6.09 -12.05
C ILE A 55 52.56 6.73 -11.26
N SER A 56 52.49 8.05 -11.06
CA SER A 56 53.39 8.84 -10.22
C SER A 56 53.18 8.53 -8.71
N ALA A 57 54.03 9.05 -7.84
CA ALA A 57 53.86 8.92 -6.41
C ALA A 57 52.57 9.65 -5.93
N GLU A 58 52.31 10.82 -6.50
CA GLU A 58 51.12 11.64 -6.24
C GLU A 58 49.84 10.91 -6.68
N GLY A 59 49.86 10.28 -7.86
CA GLY A 59 48.75 9.49 -8.37
C GLY A 59 48.47 8.25 -7.55
N ARG A 60 49.48 7.61 -6.97
CA ARG A 60 49.28 6.49 -6.05
C ARG A 60 48.57 6.93 -4.77
N ILE A 61 48.97 8.07 -4.19
CA ILE A 61 48.29 8.64 -3.03
C ILE A 61 46.84 8.95 -3.37
N PHE A 62 46.59 9.60 -4.51
CA PHE A 62 45.26 9.89 -5.00
C PHE A 62 44.42 8.62 -5.15
N THR A 63 44.99 7.57 -5.76
CA THR A 63 44.30 6.27 -5.92
C THR A 63 43.96 5.65 -4.59
N VAL A 64 44.83 5.67 -3.58
CA VAL A 64 44.54 5.17 -2.23
C VAL A 64 43.37 5.92 -1.61
N LEU A 65 43.36 7.25 -1.71
CA LEU A 65 42.24 8.06 -1.21
C LEU A 65 40.95 7.75 -1.95
N LEU A 66 41.02 7.63 -3.30
CA LEU A 66 39.85 7.27 -4.11
C LEU A 66 39.31 5.88 -3.76
N ILE A 67 40.17 4.90 -3.46
CA ILE A 67 39.75 3.58 -2.99
C ILE A 67 39.02 3.69 -1.65
N ILE A 68 39.63 4.33 -0.64
CA ILE A 68 39.06 4.40 0.71
C ILE A 68 37.69 5.09 0.70
N PHE A 69 37.61 6.28 0.10
CA PHE A 69 36.35 7.05 0.08
C PHE A 69 35.39 6.57 -1.00
N GLY A 70 35.90 6.21 -2.18
CA GLY A 70 35.11 5.80 -3.32
C GLY A 70 34.43 4.47 -3.14
N VAL A 71 35.15 3.45 -2.66
CA VAL A 71 34.57 2.12 -2.41
C VAL A 71 33.57 2.18 -1.26
N SER A 72 33.88 2.93 -0.20
CA SER A 72 32.96 3.13 0.92
C SER A 72 31.63 3.77 0.44
N LEU A 73 31.73 4.79 -0.39
CA LEU A 73 30.55 5.45 -0.99
C LEU A 73 29.80 4.53 -1.95
N PHE A 74 30.51 3.78 -2.77
CA PHE A 74 29.91 2.81 -3.69
C PHE A 74 29.12 1.75 -2.93
N LEU A 75 29.66 1.17 -1.86
CA LEU A 75 28.97 0.20 -1.01
C LEU A 75 27.74 0.79 -0.34
N TYR A 76 27.83 2.03 0.14
CA TYR A 76 26.69 2.74 0.69
C TYR A 76 25.55 2.93 -0.32
N VAL A 77 25.89 3.36 -1.56
CA VAL A 77 24.92 3.51 -2.65
C VAL A 77 24.33 2.18 -3.07
N ALA A 78 25.16 1.15 -3.21
CA ALA A 78 24.73 -0.20 -3.56
C ALA A 78 23.77 -0.79 -2.49
N GLY A 79 24.10 -0.63 -1.21
CA GLY A 79 23.24 -1.05 -0.09
C GLY A 79 21.88 -0.37 -0.12
N ASN A 80 21.82 0.95 -0.27
CA ASN A 80 20.58 1.70 -0.38
C ASN A 80 19.75 1.30 -1.60
N THR A 81 20.41 1.01 -2.72
CA THR A 81 19.72 0.58 -3.95
C THR A 81 19.16 -0.83 -3.79
N MET A 82 19.92 -1.74 -3.16
CA MET A 82 19.47 -3.10 -2.88
C MET A 82 18.28 -3.10 -1.92
N GLN A 83 18.30 -2.28 -0.88
CA GLN A 83 17.16 -2.13 0.03
C GLN A 83 15.91 -1.64 -0.71
N PHE A 84 16.06 -0.68 -1.65
CA PHE A 84 14.95 -0.20 -2.49
C PHE A 84 14.37 -1.31 -3.39
N LEU A 85 15.20 -2.21 -3.92
CA LEU A 85 14.78 -3.36 -4.73
C LEU A 85 14.09 -4.43 -3.89
N VAL A 86 14.65 -4.74 -2.71
CA VAL A 86 14.13 -5.78 -1.79
C VAL A 86 12.79 -5.36 -1.16
N GLU A 87 12.60 -4.09 -0.85
CA GLU A 87 11.33 -3.56 -0.31
C GLU A 87 10.15 -3.65 -1.30
N GLY A 88 10.34 -4.24 -2.46
CA GLY A 88 9.27 -4.55 -3.43
C GLY A 88 8.56 -3.33 -4.03
N ARG A 89 9.09 -2.13 -3.85
CA ARG A 89 8.46 -0.86 -4.27
C ARG A 89 8.23 -0.76 -5.78
N ILE A 90 9.01 -1.46 -6.59
CA ILE A 90 8.79 -1.55 -8.04
C ILE A 90 7.47 -2.28 -8.34
N ARG A 91 7.14 -3.34 -7.59
CA ARG A 91 5.84 -4.02 -7.68
C ARG A 91 4.67 -3.09 -7.34
N VAL A 92 4.84 -2.24 -6.32
CA VAL A 92 3.82 -1.28 -5.89
C VAL A 92 3.57 -0.21 -6.97
N ILE A 93 4.60 0.30 -7.63
CA ILE A 93 4.45 1.33 -8.69
C ILE A 93 3.78 0.75 -9.94
N LEU A 94 4.18 -0.44 -10.37
CA LEU A 94 3.56 -1.12 -11.52
C LEU A 94 2.15 -1.63 -11.18
N GLY A 95 1.94 -2.09 -9.95
CA GLY A 95 0.64 -2.50 -9.42
C GLY A 95 -0.35 -1.34 -9.33
N ARG A 96 0.07 -0.15 -8.93
CA ARG A 96 -0.79 1.04 -8.82
C ARG A 96 -1.48 1.41 -10.14
N ARG A 97 -0.76 1.46 -11.24
CA ARG A 97 -1.35 1.78 -12.56
C ARG A 97 -2.39 0.74 -13.02
N LYS A 98 -2.16 -0.54 -12.71
CA LYS A 98 -3.12 -1.61 -13.01
C LYS A 98 -4.33 -1.49 -12.09
N LEU A 99 -4.11 -1.19 -10.84
CA LEU A 99 -5.14 -1.01 -9.82
C LEU A 99 -6.03 0.20 -10.15
N GLU A 100 -5.47 1.37 -10.47
CA GLU A 100 -6.20 2.56 -10.91
C GLU A 100 -7.07 2.29 -12.14
N LYS A 101 -6.54 1.58 -13.14
CA LYS A 101 -7.32 1.16 -14.33
C LYS A 101 -8.46 0.20 -13.96
N THR A 102 -8.27 -0.66 -12.98
CA THR A 102 -9.30 -1.58 -12.50
C THR A 102 -10.38 -0.81 -11.77
N ILE A 103 -10.01 0.09 -10.87
CA ILE A 103 -10.93 0.93 -10.10
C ILE A 103 -11.76 1.81 -11.03
N ALA A 104 -11.14 2.45 -12.02
CA ALA A 104 -11.84 3.32 -12.99
C ALA A 104 -12.93 2.59 -13.80
N LYS A 105 -12.82 1.26 -13.96
CA LYS A 105 -13.80 0.41 -14.65
C LYS A 105 -14.88 -0.15 -13.72
N LEU A 106 -14.76 0.05 -12.41
CA LEU A 106 -15.75 -0.45 -11.46
C LEU A 106 -17.06 0.34 -11.60
N SER A 107 -18.15 -0.40 -11.63
CA SER A 107 -19.52 0.11 -11.55
C SER A 107 -20.39 -0.95 -10.90
N ASN A 108 -21.44 -0.54 -10.22
CA ASN A 108 -22.37 -1.41 -9.50
C ASN A 108 -21.61 -2.31 -8.49
N HIS A 109 -20.62 -1.74 -7.80
CA HIS A 109 -19.74 -2.42 -6.86
C HIS A 109 -20.05 -1.98 -5.43
N PHE A 110 -19.48 -2.70 -4.48
CA PHE A 110 -19.55 -2.36 -3.05
C PHE A 110 -18.23 -1.77 -2.58
N ILE A 111 -18.30 -0.65 -1.85
CA ILE A 111 -17.14 -0.03 -1.21
C ILE A 111 -17.13 -0.47 0.26
N ILE A 112 -16.01 -1.01 0.74
CA ILE A 112 -15.81 -1.34 2.15
C ILE A 112 -14.77 -0.39 2.72
N CYS A 113 -15.17 0.43 3.70
CA CYS A 113 -14.31 1.34 4.41
C CYS A 113 -13.77 0.65 5.68
N GLY A 114 -12.46 0.32 5.63
CA GLY A 114 -11.74 -0.43 6.66
C GLY A 114 -11.58 -1.92 6.34
N TYR A 115 -10.31 -2.41 6.39
CA TYR A 115 -9.96 -3.82 6.14
C TYR A 115 -9.47 -4.53 7.39
N GLY A 116 -10.15 -4.26 8.52
CA GLY A 116 -9.98 -4.99 9.76
C GLY A 116 -10.68 -6.35 9.74
N ARG A 117 -10.84 -6.98 10.90
CA ARG A 117 -11.50 -8.31 11.04
C ARG A 117 -12.87 -8.38 10.39
N ILE A 118 -13.71 -7.35 10.58
CA ILE A 118 -15.06 -7.30 10.01
C ILE A 118 -15.01 -7.01 8.51
N GLY A 119 -14.24 -5.99 8.09
CA GLY A 119 -14.15 -5.61 6.69
C GLY A 119 -13.60 -6.72 5.80
N ARG A 120 -12.56 -7.43 6.27
CA ARG A 120 -12.03 -8.60 5.56
C ARG A 120 -13.05 -9.72 5.44
N GLY A 121 -13.76 -10.04 6.52
CA GLY A 121 -14.81 -11.07 6.50
C GLY A 121 -15.95 -10.72 5.55
N LEU A 122 -16.41 -9.46 5.55
CA LEU A 122 -17.42 -8.96 4.61
C LEU A 122 -16.93 -9.04 3.16
N CYS A 123 -15.69 -8.63 2.92
CA CYS A 123 -15.08 -8.70 1.60
C CYS A 123 -15.09 -10.14 1.05
N GLN A 124 -14.59 -11.09 1.83
CA GLN A 124 -14.54 -12.49 1.43
C GLN A 124 -15.93 -13.05 1.16
N TYR A 125 -16.92 -12.71 2.00
CA TYR A 125 -18.31 -13.14 1.79
C TYR A 125 -18.92 -12.58 0.50
N LEU A 126 -18.72 -11.28 0.23
CA LEU A 126 -19.21 -10.65 -0.99
C LEU A 126 -18.54 -11.21 -2.25
N LEU A 127 -17.23 -11.47 -2.19
CA LEU A 127 -16.50 -12.10 -3.29
C LEU A 127 -16.97 -13.52 -3.60
N GLN A 128 -17.29 -14.32 -2.58
CA GLN A 128 -17.89 -15.66 -2.75
C GLN A 128 -19.24 -15.61 -3.48
N LYS A 129 -19.95 -14.48 -3.37
CA LYS A 129 -21.20 -14.23 -4.11
C LYS A 129 -20.97 -13.56 -5.48
N ASN A 130 -19.72 -13.56 -5.98
CA ASN A 130 -19.33 -12.93 -7.24
C ASN A 130 -19.66 -11.43 -7.35
N LEU A 131 -19.72 -10.73 -6.20
CA LEU A 131 -19.95 -9.30 -6.16
C LEU A 131 -18.63 -8.55 -6.28
N LYS A 132 -18.66 -7.42 -6.98
CA LYS A 132 -17.48 -6.54 -7.12
C LYS A 132 -17.30 -5.74 -5.85
N VAL A 133 -16.10 -5.76 -5.30
CA VAL A 133 -15.74 -5.07 -4.05
C VAL A 133 -14.53 -4.19 -4.28
N LEU A 134 -14.50 -3.04 -3.63
CA LEU A 134 -13.35 -2.13 -3.52
C LEU A 134 -13.16 -1.78 -2.04
N ILE A 135 -11.91 -1.80 -1.59
CA ILE A 135 -11.54 -1.47 -0.22
C ILE A 135 -10.97 -0.06 -0.14
N VAL A 136 -11.35 0.69 0.89
CA VAL A 136 -10.67 1.92 1.31
C VAL A 136 -10.09 1.67 2.70
N GLU A 137 -8.74 1.66 2.81
CA GLU A 137 -8.02 1.33 4.04
C GLU A 137 -6.89 2.34 4.26
N LYS A 138 -6.73 2.81 5.51
CA LYS A 138 -5.70 3.80 5.83
C LYS A 138 -4.33 3.19 6.15
N ASP A 139 -4.32 1.96 6.64
CA ASP A 139 -3.13 1.27 7.12
C ASP A 139 -2.40 0.58 5.96
N PRO A 140 -1.21 1.08 5.54
CA PRO A 140 -0.46 0.48 4.45
C PRO A 140 0.10 -0.92 4.81
N GLU A 141 0.17 -1.30 6.09
CA GLU A 141 0.60 -2.64 6.50
C GLU A 141 -0.40 -3.72 6.09
N ARG A 142 -1.62 -3.33 5.72
CA ARG A 142 -2.65 -4.24 5.23
C ARG A 142 -2.56 -4.57 3.74
N ILE A 143 -1.71 -3.87 2.98
CA ILE A 143 -1.52 -4.10 1.54
C ILE A 143 -1.23 -5.57 1.23
N PRO A 144 -0.26 -6.26 1.88
CA PRO A 144 0.04 -7.65 1.55
C PRO A 144 -1.17 -8.58 1.71
N ILE A 145 -2.05 -8.29 2.67
CA ILE A 145 -3.24 -9.10 2.94
C ILE A 145 -4.30 -8.86 1.84
N MET A 146 -4.50 -7.60 1.44
CA MET A 146 -5.44 -7.25 0.36
C MET A 146 -4.98 -7.79 -0.99
N GLU A 147 -3.67 -7.77 -1.26
CA GLU A 147 -3.08 -8.37 -2.45
C GLU A 147 -3.22 -9.89 -2.47
N ALA A 148 -3.01 -10.57 -1.32
CA ALA A 148 -3.22 -12.00 -1.19
C ALA A 148 -4.70 -12.40 -1.38
N ASP A 149 -5.63 -11.58 -0.90
CA ASP A 149 -7.06 -11.76 -1.10
C ASP A 149 -7.52 -11.31 -2.52
N ASN A 150 -6.58 -10.80 -3.35
CA ASN A 150 -6.79 -10.35 -4.74
C ASN A 150 -7.93 -9.32 -4.89
N VAL A 151 -8.00 -8.35 -3.97
CA VAL A 151 -9.03 -7.31 -3.92
C VAL A 151 -8.47 -5.97 -4.36
N PRO A 152 -9.18 -5.19 -5.19
CA PRO A 152 -8.79 -3.80 -5.46
C PRO A 152 -8.96 -2.94 -4.20
N TYR A 153 -8.01 -2.02 -4.00
CA TYR A 153 -7.98 -1.17 -2.81
C TYR A 153 -7.46 0.25 -3.09
N ILE A 154 -7.83 1.16 -2.21
CA ILE A 154 -7.29 2.52 -2.11
C ILE A 154 -6.68 2.66 -0.72
N ILE A 155 -5.45 3.17 -0.64
CA ILE A 155 -4.82 3.52 0.63
C ILE A 155 -5.11 4.99 0.92
N GLY A 156 -5.86 5.23 1.99
CA GLY A 156 -6.25 6.55 2.44
C GLY A 156 -7.33 6.49 3.52
N GLU A 157 -7.59 7.62 4.15
CA GLU A 157 -8.68 7.78 5.11
C GLU A 157 -10.01 7.77 4.37
N ALA A 158 -10.96 6.92 4.82
CA ALA A 158 -12.28 6.79 4.19
C ALA A 158 -13.20 7.99 4.48
N ASN A 159 -12.88 8.79 5.50
CA ASN A 159 -13.57 10.04 5.83
C ASN A 159 -13.09 11.24 5.01
N GLU A 160 -12.19 11.05 4.05
CA GLU A 160 -11.79 12.03 3.07
C GLU A 160 -12.61 11.85 1.78
N GLU A 161 -13.25 12.92 1.32
CA GLU A 161 -14.10 12.95 0.12
C GLU A 161 -13.37 12.43 -1.12
N GLU A 162 -12.14 12.89 -1.32
CA GLU A 162 -11.28 12.49 -2.45
C GLU A 162 -11.11 10.97 -2.57
N ASN A 163 -11.01 10.26 -1.43
CA ASN A 163 -10.82 8.80 -1.43
C ASN A 163 -12.11 8.07 -1.80
N LEU A 164 -13.28 8.57 -1.41
CA LEU A 164 -14.57 8.02 -1.81
C LEU A 164 -14.90 8.32 -3.28
N GLU A 165 -14.51 9.49 -3.78
CA GLU A 165 -14.61 9.82 -5.21
C GLU A 165 -13.73 8.88 -6.06
N LYS A 166 -12.45 8.69 -5.66
CA LYS A 166 -11.55 7.71 -6.29
C LYS A 166 -12.10 6.29 -6.21
N ALA A 167 -12.81 5.95 -5.13
CA ALA A 167 -13.49 4.68 -4.98
C ALA A 167 -14.71 4.52 -5.89
N GLY A 168 -15.12 5.58 -6.59
CA GLY A 168 -16.24 5.57 -7.52
C GLY A 168 -17.60 5.52 -6.82
N ILE A 169 -17.75 6.23 -5.69
CA ILE A 169 -18.98 6.27 -4.90
C ILE A 169 -20.22 6.64 -5.72
N ALA A 170 -20.07 7.51 -6.71
CA ALA A 170 -21.16 7.89 -7.63
C ALA A 170 -21.73 6.73 -8.45
N LYS A 171 -20.96 5.64 -8.63
CA LYS A 171 -21.34 4.46 -9.40
C LYS A 171 -21.44 3.21 -8.52
N ALA A 172 -21.27 3.36 -7.21
CA ALA A 172 -21.35 2.27 -6.25
C ALA A 172 -22.78 1.84 -6.00
N LYS A 173 -23.01 0.54 -5.83
CA LYS A 173 -24.29 -0.03 -5.42
C LYS A 173 -24.51 0.14 -3.91
N GLY A 174 -23.44 0.09 -3.14
CA GLY A 174 -23.53 0.24 -1.69
C GLY A 174 -22.18 0.50 -1.06
N LEU A 175 -22.20 1.00 0.15
CA LEU A 175 -21.03 1.28 0.97
C LEU A 175 -21.19 0.65 2.36
N LEU A 176 -20.13 0.02 2.83
CA LEU A 176 -20.06 -0.58 4.18
C LEU A 176 -19.01 0.15 4.99
N SER A 177 -19.44 0.99 5.93
CA SER A 177 -18.54 1.70 6.85
C SER A 177 -18.31 0.85 8.10
N VAL A 178 -17.11 0.24 8.21
CA VAL A 178 -16.77 -0.70 9.28
C VAL A 178 -15.46 -0.31 9.98
N LEU A 179 -15.22 0.99 10.09
CA LEU A 179 -14.09 1.56 10.79
C LEU A 179 -14.13 1.26 12.30
N GLY A 180 -12.98 1.39 12.95
CA GLY A 180 -12.86 1.15 14.40
C GLY A 180 -13.49 2.23 15.28
N SER A 181 -13.74 3.42 14.74
CA SER A 181 -14.22 4.62 15.42
C SER A 181 -15.63 4.98 14.97
N ASP A 182 -16.55 5.18 15.91
CA ASP A 182 -17.93 5.59 15.58
C ASP A 182 -17.99 7.00 14.95
N PRO A 183 -17.26 8.01 15.42
CA PRO A 183 -17.16 9.30 14.73
C PRO A 183 -16.74 9.17 13.28
N ASP A 184 -15.71 8.37 12.97
CA ASP A 184 -15.26 8.17 11.61
C ASP A 184 -16.34 7.52 10.74
N ASN A 185 -17.08 6.53 11.29
CA ASN A 185 -18.21 5.92 10.59
C ASN A 185 -19.31 6.95 10.28
N VAL A 186 -19.60 7.88 11.22
CA VAL A 186 -20.57 8.95 10.99
C VAL A 186 -20.13 9.87 9.85
N PHE A 187 -18.85 10.28 9.83
CA PHE A 187 -18.31 11.11 8.74
C PHE A 187 -18.38 10.41 7.40
N VAL A 188 -18.02 9.12 7.34
CA VAL A 188 -18.11 8.33 6.09
C VAL A 188 -19.55 8.27 5.59
N VAL A 189 -20.53 8.06 6.48
CA VAL A 189 -21.95 8.04 6.10
C VAL A 189 -22.38 9.39 5.52
N LEU A 190 -22.06 10.50 6.20
CA LEU A 190 -22.42 11.86 5.77
C LEU A 190 -21.84 12.17 4.39
N ILE A 191 -20.53 11.96 4.19
CA ILE A 191 -19.87 12.22 2.92
C ILE A 191 -20.42 11.31 1.82
N SER A 192 -20.66 10.04 2.12
CA SER A 192 -21.21 9.09 1.16
C SER A 192 -22.58 9.52 0.64
N LYS A 193 -23.47 9.97 1.54
CA LYS A 193 -24.81 10.46 1.18
C LYS A 193 -24.77 11.81 0.48
N GLN A 194 -23.77 12.64 0.77
CA GLN A 194 -23.55 13.91 0.06
C GLN A 194 -23.10 13.64 -1.38
N LEU A 195 -22.16 12.72 -1.61
CA LEU A 195 -21.63 12.39 -2.93
C LEU A 195 -22.57 11.55 -3.78
N ASN A 196 -23.35 10.68 -3.15
CA ASN A 196 -24.36 9.83 -3.80
C ASN A 196 -25.54 9.59 -2.84
N PRO A 197 -26.61 10.37 -2.94
CA PRO A 197 -27.78 10.22 -2.09
C PRO A 197 -28.46 8.84 -2.19
N ASP A 198 -28.32 8.16 -3.32
CA ASP A 198 -28.98 6.87 -3.61
C ASP A 198 -28.14 5.66 -3.16
N VAL A 199 -26.87 5.87 -2.77
CA VAL A 199 -26.01 4.76 -2.33
C VAL A 199 -26.56 4.11 -1.06
N PHE A 200 -26.69 2.79 -1.05
CA PHE A 200 -27.12 2.05 0.13
C PHE A 200 -25.97 1.93 1.15
N VAL A 201 -26.11 2.56 2.31
CA VAL A 201 -25.05 2.63 3.31
C VAL A 201 -25.37 1.73 4.50
N VAL A 202 -24.46 0.79 4.76
CA VAL A 202 -24.46 -0.01 5.99
C VAL A 202 -23.33 0.47 6.89
N ALA A 203 -23.64 0.86 8.11
CA ALA A 203 -22.66 1.36 9.05
C ALA A 203 -22.53 0.47 10.29
N ARG A 204 -21.31 0.32 10.79
CA ARG A 204 -21.01 -0.31 12.05
C ARG A 204 -21.12 0.70 13.19
N ALA A 205 -21.86 0.34 14.25
CA ALA A 205 -21.83 1.02 15.53
C ALA A 205 -21.05 0.17 16.56
N ASN A 206 -20.13 0.80 17.28
CA ASN A 206 -19.44 0.16 18.41
C ASN A 206 -20.23 0.35 19.71
N GLN A 207 -20.97 1.46 19.82
CA GLN A 207 -21.78 1.81 20.99
C GLN A 207 -23.23 2.01 20.58
N GLU A 208 -24.17 1.67 21.48
CA GLU A 208 -25.60 1.81 21.21
C GLU A 208 -26.00 3.28 20.93
N MET A 209 -25.36 4.24 21.61
CA MET A 209 -25.60 5.67 21.35
C MET A 209 -25.23 6.10 19.93
N ALA A 210 -24.18 5.51 19.33
CA ALA A 210 -23.76 5.81 17.99
C ALA A 210 -24.78 5.39 16.92
N LYS A 211 -25.63 4.41 17.22
CA LYS A 211 -26.62 3.90 16.30
C LYS A 211 -27.59 4.97 15.82
N LYS A 212 -28.18 5.73 16.75
CA LYS A 212 -29.10 6.84 16.42
C LYS A 212 -28.40 7.92 15.60
N THR A 213 -27.14 8.23 15.93
CA THR A 213 -26.35 9.24 15.21
C THR A 213 -26.06 8.80 13.78
N LEU A 214 -25.71 7.53 13.57
CA LEU A 214 -25.47 6.95 12.25
C LEU A 214 -26.76 6.90 11.40
N GLU A 215 -27.88 6.54 12.00
CA GLU A 215 -29.19 6.59 11.34
C GLU A 215 -29.55 8.02 10.94
N SER A 216 -29.34 8.99 11.85
CA SER A 216 -29.58 10.42 11.57
C SER A 216 -28.60 10.98 10.51
N ALA A 217 -27.39 10.45 10.41
CA ALA A 217 -26.43 10.81 9.37
C ALA A 217 -26.81 10.25 7.99
N GLY A 218 -27.82 9.38 7.91
CA GLY A 218 -28.34 8.83 6.66
C GLY A 218 -27.92 7.38 6.38
N ALA A 219 -27.40 6.63 7.36
CA ALA A 219 -27.16 5.21 7.18
C ALA A 219 -28.48 4.46 6.97
N ASP A 220 -28.60 3.68 5.89
CA ASP A 220 -29.79 2.87 5.60
C ASP A 220 -29.91 1.69 6.57
N LYS A 221 -28.78 1.21 7.07
CA LYS A 221 -28.73 0.17 8.09
C LYS A 221 -27.54 0.37 9.04
N VAL A 222 -27.81 0.21 10.34
CA VAL A 222 -26.76 0.24 11.36
C VAL A 222 -26.70 -1.11 12.06
N VAL A 223 -25.50 -1.65 12.18
CA VAL A 223 -25.23 -2.95 12.80
C VAL A 223 -24.22 -2.78 13.94
N SER A 224 -24.55 -3.30 15.13
CA SER A 224 -23.60 -3.45 16.24
C SER A 224 -23.13 -4.91 16.30
N PRO A 225 -21.91 -5.22 15.81
CA PRO A 225 -21.41 -6.59 15.79
C PRO A 225 -21.22 -7.18 17.20
N TYR A 226 -20.88 -6.33 18.17
CA TYR A 226 -20.67 -6.77 19.56
C TYR A 226 -21.98 -7.19 20.22
N ASP A 227 -23.06 -6.41 20.07
CA ASP A 227 -24.36 -6.75 20.62
C ASP A 227 -24.94 -7.97 19.94
N LEU A 228 -24.83 -8.04 18.63
CA LEU A 228 -25.26 -9.20 17.85
C LEU A 228 -24.54 -10.47 18.30
N GLY A 229 -23.20 -10.37 18.43
CA GLY A 229 -22.35 -11.47 18.89
C GLY A 229 -22.66 -11.89 20.33
N ALA A 230 -22.81 -10.93 21.24
CA ALA A 230 -23.13 -11.21 22.64
C ALA A 230 -24.49 -11.89 22.77
N ARG A 231 -25.52 -11.38 22.07
CA ARG A 231 -26.87 -12.03 22.07
C ARG A 231 -26.80 -13.45 21.49
N ARG A 232 -26.05 -13.65 20.39
CA ARG A 232 -25.91 -14.98 19.77
C ARG A 232 -25.19 -15.97 20.69
N MET A 233 -24.16 -15.54 21.43
CA MET A 233 -23.47 -16.35 22.42
C MET A 233 -24.40 -16.68 23.61
N ALA A 234 -25.16 -15.70 24.10
CA ALA A 234 -26.14 -15.93 25.16
C ALA A 234 -27.24 -16.93 24.75
N HIS A 235 -27.75 -16.80 23.53
CA HIS A 235 -28.75 -17.76 23.00
C HIS A 235 -28.15 -19.15 22.80
N ALA A 236 -26.86 -19.28 22.45
CA ALA A 236 -26.21 -20.59 22.34
C ALA A 236 -26.20 -21.35 23.68
N ILE A 237 -26.09 -20.61 24.79
CA ILE A 237 -26.15 -21.20 26.14
C ILE A 237 -27.60 -21.47 26.58
N LEU A 238 -28.49 -20.49 26.34
CA LEU A 238 -29.87 -20.55 26.88
C LEU A 238 -30.81 -21.45 26.06
N ARG A 239 -30.56 -21.56 24.74
CA ARG A 239 -31.46 -22.28 23.80
C ARG A 239 -30.67 -22.98 22.70
N PRO A 240 -29.84 -23.99 23.00
CA PRO A 240 -28.93 -24.61 22.02
C PRO A 240 -29.67 -25.25 20.85
N THR A 241 -30.86 -25.83 21.07
CA THR A 241 -31.66 -26.53 20.05
C THR A 241 -32.23 -25.59 18.98
N VAL A 242 -32.57 -24.34 19.37
CA VAL A 242 -33.16 -23.34 18.45
C VAL A 242 -32.10 -22.82 17.48
N ILE A 243 -30.85 -22.63 17.95
CA ILE A 243 -29.75 -22.18 17.11
C ILE A 243 -29.39 -23.24 16.08
N HIS A 244 -29.32 -24.49 16.48
CA HIS A 244 -29.02 -25.60 15.57
C HIS A 244 -30.09 -25.73 14.46
N PHE A 245 -31.37 -25.54 14.80
CA PHE A 245 -32.47 -25.51 13.82
C PHE A 245 -32.33 -24.32 12.83
N LEU A 246 -32.03 -23.12 13.33
CA LEU A 246 -31.83 -21.94 12.48
C LEU A 246 -30.61 -22.09 11.57
N GLU A 247 -29.50 -22.66 12.04
CA GLU A 247 -28.33 -22.93 11.25
C GLU A 247 -28.60 -23.93 10.11
N LEU A 248 -29.36 -24.98 10.38
CA LEU A 248 -29.82 -25.92 9.36
C LEU A 248 -30.76 -25.24 8.35
N ALA A 249 -31.72 -24.42 8.82
CA ALA A 249 -32.65 -23.71 7.94
C ALA A 249 -31.98 -22.64 7.04
N PHE A 250 -30.87 -22.05 7.49
CA PHE A 250 -30.10 -21.09 6.68
C PHE A 250 -29.02 -21.77 5.82
N ALA A 251 -28.53 -22.95 6.20
CA ALA A 251 -27.61 -23.73 5.38
C ALA A 251 -28.31 -24.28 4.13
N ASP A 252 -29.56 -24.72 4.23
CA ASP A 252 -30.34 -25.25 3.11
C ASP A 252 -30.69 -24.16 2.05
N ARG A 253 -30.86 -22.90 2.47
CA ARG A 253 -31.07 -21.78 1.54
C ARG A 253 -29.81 -21.32 0.79
N ALA A 254 -28.63 -21.75 1.21
CA ALA A 254 -27.38 -21.43 0.50
C ALA A 254 -27.14 -22.37 -0.70
N THR A 255 -27.86 -23.49 -0.80
CA THR A 255 -27.76 -24.48 -1.89
C THR A 255 -28.78 -24.28 -3.01
N ASP A 256 -29.85 -23.48 -2.80
CA ASP A 256 -30.95 -23.34 -3.76
C ASP A 256 -30.90 -22.07 -4.62
N ILE A 257 -29.75 -21.43 -4.79
CA ILE A 257 -29.54 -20.35 -5.77
C ILE A 257 -28.42 -20.78 -6.71
N ASN A 258 -28.71 -21.71 -7.57
CA ASN A 258 -28.03 -21.95 -8.83
C ASN A 258 -28.88 -21.40 -9.98
#